data_d5089bc8dda2e903f11f301be1d50ef0
#
_entry.id   d5089bc8dda2e903f11f301be1d50ef0
#
_cell.length_a   1.000
_cell.length_b   1.000
_cell.length_c   1.000
_cell.angle_alpha   90.00
_cell.angle_beta   90.00
_cell.angle_gamma   90.00
#
_symmetry.space_group_name_H-M   'P 1'
#
loop_
_entity.id
_entity.type
_entity.pdbx_description
1 polymer ?
#
loop_
_entity_poly.entity_id
_entity_poly.type
_entity_poly.pdbx_seq_one_letter_code
_entity_poly.pdbx_strand_id
1 'polypeptide(L)'
;KGSSTPPLDDAGRAVAARSDNGPERWTFAYDGNGCCKECTYSGDEYHYYPRTVCRWTGNDLTGLDIYQGKEVDFSYEFEYHADRPNTPALCNLDLNALLFDVCPDIEDADFFMGSVLSGIGRLGNRSAHLTNTNPDESEFSVEPLPDGSFISFRVLNERIEWKQVGGRVTEAIWIQEVECFQKKDGKETVIPERGYTEIETHQIFY
;
A
#
# COMPACT_ATOMS: atom_id res chain seq x y z
N LYS A 1 6.14 -15.99 -26.50
CA LYS A 1 6.73 -15.64 -25.19
C LYS A 1 5.79 -16.20 -24.15
N GLY A 2 6.17 -17.28 -23.50
CA GLY A 2 5.31 -17.92 -22.52
C GLY A 2 5.33 -17.15 -21.22
N SER A 3 4.21 -16.52 -20.85
CA SER A 3 3.95 -16.08 -19.48
C SER A 3 3.96 -17.34 -18.61
N SER A 4 4.95 -17.50 -17.74
CA SER A 4 4.96 -18.61 -16.80
C SER A 4 3.92 -18.33 -15.72
N THR A 5 2.84 -19.11 -15.74
CA THR A 5 1.86 -19.08 -14.63
C THR A 5 2.60 -19.31 -13.31
N PRO A 6 2.39 -18.48 -12.28
CA PRO A 6 3.01 -18.69 -10.98
C PRO A 6 2.62 -20.06 -10.41
N PRO A 7 3.52 -20.78 -9.73
CA PRO A 7 3.19 -22.02 -9.06
C PRO A 7 2.16 -21.77 -7.97
N LEU A 8 1.12 -22.61 -7.92
CA LEU A 8 0.00 -22.50 -6.99
C LEU A 8 0.01 -23.65 -5.99
N ASP A 9 -0.49 -23.41 -4.79
CA ASP A 9 -0.81 -24.45 -3.81
C ASP A 9 -2.17 -25.13 -4.12
N ASP A 10 -2.55 -26.11 -3.32
CA ASP A 10 -3.81 -26.84 -3.47
C ASP A 10 -5.07 -25.98 -3.31
N ALA A 11 -4.96 -24.81 -2.67
CA ALA A 11 -6.02 -23.81 -2.54
C ALA A 11 -6.04 -22.80 -3.72
N GLY A 12 -5.13 -22.95 -4.70
CA GLY A 12 -5.02 -22.06 -5.86
C GLY A 12 -4.33 -20.72 -5.58
N ARG A 13 -3.59 -20.62 -4.45
CA ARG A 13 -2.82 -19.43 -4.08
C ARG A 13 -1.40 -19.51 -4.62
N ALA A 14 -0.84 -18.39 -5.04
CA ALA A 14 0.53 -18.32 -5.52
C ALA A 14 1.53 -18.61 -4.39
N VAL A 15 2.42 -19.58 -4.56
CA VAL A 15 3.50 -19.84 -3.59
C VAL A 15 4.81 -19.20 -4.00
N ALA A 16 4.95 -18.83 -5.27
CA ALA A 16 6.08 -18.09 -5.79
C ALA A 16 5.71 -17.32 -7.05
N ALA A 17 6.51 -16.31 -7.37
CA ALA A 17 6.53 -15.62 -8.65
C ALA A 17 7.97 -15.41 -9.09
N ARG A 18 8.20 -15.13 -10.36
CA ARG A 18 9.52 -14.82 -10.91
C ARG A 18 9.41 -13.83 -12.06
N SER A 19 10.45 -13.03 -12.23
CA SER A 19 10.62 -12.21 -13.43
C SER A 19 10.94 -13.09 -14.64
N ASP A 20 10.38 -12.76 -15.80
CA ASP A 20 10.71 -13.43 -17.06
C ASP A 20 12.07 -12.96 -17.62
N ASN A 21 12.55 -11.81 -17.19
CA ASN A 21 13.73 -11.14 -17.75
C ASN A 21 14.92 -11.05 -16.79
N GLY A 22 14.79 -11.57 -15.57
CA GLY A 22 15.80 -11.40 -14.54
C GLY A 22 15.87 -12.54 -13.53
N PRO A 23 16.78 -12.41 -12.54
CA PRO A 23 16.95 -13.38 -11.48
C PRO A 23 15.88 -13.27 -10.38
N GLU A 24 15.02 -12.26 -10.43
CA GLU A 24 14.09 -11.87 -9.37
C GLU A 24 13.06 -12.98 -9.11
N ARG A 25 12.89 -13.28 -7.83
CA ARG A 25 11.97 -14.29 -7.33
C ARG A 25 11.29 -13.82 -6.08
N TRP A 26 9.99 -14.05 -5.99
CA TRP A 26 9.17 -13.82 -4.81
C TRP A 26 8.63 -15.14 -4.30
N THR A 27 8.57 -15.31 -2.99
CA THR A 27 7.88 -16.44 -2.36
C THR A 27 6.85 -15.93 -1.35
N PHE A 28 5.73 -16.63 -1.25
CA PHE A 28 4.61 -16.22 -0.42
C PHE A 28 4.29 -17.31 0.60
N ALA A 29 4.11 -16.91 1.86
CA ALA A 29 3.69 -17.79 2.93
C ALA A 29 2.32 -17.37 3.47
N TYR A 30 1.52 -18.35 3.87
CA TYR A 30 0.15 -18.17 4.34
C TYR A 30 -0.01 -18.62 5.78
N ASP A 31 -0.94 -18.00 6.50
CA ASP A 31 -1.38 -18.45 7.81
C ASP A 31 -2.44 -19.56 7.71
N GLY A 32 -2.89 -20.08 8.87
CA GLY A 32 -3.91 -21.13 8.95
C GLY A 32 -5.30 -20.68 8.47
N ASN A 33 -5.54 -19.38 8.35
CA ASN A 33 -6.81 -18.80 7.88
C ASN A 33 -6.79 -18.55 6.38
N GLY A 34 -5.63 -18.71 5.72
CA GLY A 34 -5.49 -18.48 4.29
C GLY A 34 -5.10 -17.04 3.90
N CYS A 35 -4.71 -16.22 4.86
CA CYS A 35 -4.19 -14.88 4.63
C CYS A 35 -2.69 -14.94 4.31
N CYS A 36 -2.23 -14.13 3.36
CA CYS A 36 -0.80 -13.97 3.11
C CYS A 36 -0.14 -13.33 4.34
N LYS A 37 0.82 -14.00 4.96
CA LYS A 37 1.52 -13.52 6.15
C LYS A 37 2.90 -12.98 5.86
N GLU A 38 3.52 -13.39 4.77
CA GLU A 38 4.88 -13.01 4.44
C GLU A 38 5.13 -13.13 2.94
N CYS A 39 5.83 -12.14 2.40
CA CYS A 39 6.45 -12.17 1.09
C CYS A 39 7.96 -12.05 1.27
N THR A 40 8.73 -12.89 0.55
CA THR A 40 10.19 -12.75 0.50
C THR A 40 10.64 -12.58 -0.94
N TYR A 41 11.66 -11.75 -1.12
CA TYR A 41 12.31 -11.49 -2.40
C TYR A 41 13.72 -12.07 -2.42
N SER A 42 14.16 -12.49 -3.58
CA SER A 42 15.55 -12.86 -3.85
C SER A 42 15.88 -12.68 -5.33
N GLY A 43 17.09 -12.26 -5.65
CA GLY A 43 17.54 -12.22 -7.04
C GLY A 43 18.52 -11.13 -7.39
N ASP A 44 18.34 -9.91 -6.92
CA ASP A 44 19.24 -8.80 -7.16
C ASP A 44 19.98 -8.42 -5.88
N GLU A 45 21.29 -8.18 -5.96
CA GLU A 45 22.11 -7.72 -4.83
C GLU A 45 21.81 -6.26 -4.42
N TYR A 46 21.07 -5.54 -5.25
CA TYR A 46 20.67 -4.15 -4.99
C TYR A 46 19.32 -4.03 -4.26
N HIS A 47 18.64 -5.14 -4.00
CA HIS A 47 17.36 -5.11 -3.30
C HIS A 47 17.56 -4.97 -1.79
N TYR A 48 17.15 -3.81 -1.26
CA TYR A 48 17.32 -3.49 0.15
C TYR A 48 16.30 -4.20 1.06
N TYR A 49 15.12 -4.55 0.54
CA TYR A 49 13.97 -5.02 1.33
C TYR A 49 13.55 -6.45 0.96
N PRO A 50 14.34 -7.47 1.38
CA PRO A 50 14.10 -8.85 0.94
C PRO A 50 12.89 -9.52 1.60
N ARG A 51 12.20 -8.86 2.55
CA ARG A 51 11.14 -9.48 3.32
C ARG A 51 10.07 -8.47 3.76
N THR A 52 8.80 -8.81 3.49
CA THR A 52 7.62 -8.07 3.96
C THR A 52 6.74 -9.00 4.78
N VAL A 53 6.36 -8.59 5.99
CA VAL A 53 5.43 -9.31 6.86
C VAL A 53 4.09 -8.60 6.89
N CYS A 54 3.01 -9.34 6.63
CA CYS A 54 1.65 -8.82 6.64
C CYS A 54 1.02 -9.02 8.01
N ARG A 55 0.49 -7.95 8.59
CA ARG A 55 -0.24 -7.97 9.86
C ARG A 55 -1.75 -7.95 9.59
N TRP A 56 -2.45 -8.93 10.15
CA TRP A 56 -3.90 -9.09 10.00
C TRP A 56 -4.59 -8.96 11.35
N THR A 57 -5.70 -8.21 11.38
CA THR A 57 -6.59 -8.12 12.53
C THR A 57 -8.00 -8.49 12.11
N GLY A 58 -8.55 -9.56 12.69
CA GLY A 58 -9.78 -10.13 12.15
C GLY A 58 -9.55 -10.64 10.73
N ASN A 59 -10.26 -10.02 9.78
CA ASN A 59 -10.17 -10.36 8.36
C ASN A 59 -9.63 -9.19 7.51
N ASP A 60 -9.01 -8.18 8.12
CA ASP A 60 -8.43 -7.05 7.41
C ASP A 60 -6.91 -7.01 7.56
N LEU A 61 -6.21 -6.71 6.48
CA LEU A 61 -4.78 -6.47 6.47
C LEU A 61 -4.50 -5.11 7.11
N THR A 62 -4.09 -5.10 8.38
CA THR A 62 -3.94 -3.87 9.16
C THR A 62 -2.55 -3.26 9.11
N GLY A 63 -1.59 -3.92 8.47
CA GLY A 63 -0.27 -3.32 8.28
C GLY A 63 0.72 -4.20 7.56
N LEU A 64 1.81 -3.58 7.17
CA LEU A 64 2.97 -4.21 6.55
C LEU A 64 4.22 -3.81 7.32
N ASP A 65 5.05 -4.77 7.68
CA ASP A 65 6.39 -4.53 8.22
C ASP A 65 7.42 -4.94 7.16
N ILE A 66 8.21 -3.99 6.72
CA ILE A 66 9.24 -4.17 5.69
C ILE A 66 10.59 -4.26 6.37
N TYR A 67 11.32 -5.32 6.07
CA TYR A 67 12.56 -5.67 6.74
C TYR A 67 13.78 -5.41 5.89
N GLN A 68 14.77 -4.75 6.49
CA GLN A 68 16.14 -4.74 6.02
C GLN A 68 16.94 -5.73 6.89
N GLY A 69 17.29 -6.87 6.31
CA GLY A 69 17.96 -7.94 7.07
C GLY A 69 17.08 -8.52 8.17
N LYS A 70 17.37 -8.20 9.44
CA LYS A 70 16.62 -8.70 10.61
C LYS A 70 15.78 -7.63 11.28
N GLU A 71 15.96 -6.39 10.92
CA GLU A 71 15.30 -5.23 11.53
C GLU A 71 14.16 -4.75 10.65
N VAL A 72 13.10 -4.26 11.28
CA VAL A 72 12.03 -3.57 10.58
C VAL A 72 12.56 -2.19 10.23
N ASP A 73 12.53 -1.85 8.95
CA ASP A 73 12.94 -0.55 8.45
C ASP A 73 11.74 0.39 8.29
N PHE A 74 10.66 -0.13 7.69
CA PHE A 74 9.40 0.59 7.53
C PHE A 74 8.22 -0.22 8.04
N SER A 75 7.23 0.47 8.59
CA SER A 75 5.93 -0.10 8.95
C SER A 75 4.83 0.77 8.40
N TYR A 76 3.88 0.13 7.70
CA TYR A 76 2.66 0.77 7.20
C TYR A 76 1.47 0.31 8.01
N GLU A 77 0.55 1.21 8.29
CA GLU A 77 -0.71 0.96 8.98
C GLU A 77 -1.89 1.28 8.06
N PHE A 78 -2.88 0.39 8.04
CA PHE A 78 -4.08 0.55 7.22
C PHE A 78 -5.32 0.66 8.09
N GLU A 79 -6.20 1.58 7.74
CA GLU A 79 -7.52 1.71 8.33
C GLU A 79 -8.60 1.36 7.31
N TYR A 80 -9.76 0.93 7.81
CA TYR A 80 -10.85 0.42 6.98
C TYR A 80 -12.19 1.05 7.33
N HIS A 81 -13.05 1.19 6.32
CA HIS A 81 -14.45 1.55 6.51
C HIS A 81 -15.23 0.35 7.06
N ALA A 82 -15.59 0.35 8.34
CA ALA A 82 -16.27 -0.75 8.99
C ALA A 82 -17.65 -1.11 8.36
N ASP A 83 -18.26 -0.17 7.65
CA ASP A 83 -19.56 -0.32 6.98
C ASP A 83 -19.46 -0.60 5.47
N ARG A 84 -18.25 -0.74 4.92
CA ARG A 84 -18.00 -0.92 3.50
C ARG A 84 -17.30 -2.24 3.19
N PRO A 85 -18.06 -3.33 2.94
CA PRO A 85 -17.46 -4.63 2.67
C PRO A 85 -16.75 -4.66 1.32
N ASN A 86 -15.55 -5.26 1.28
CA ASN A 86 -14.78 -5.53 0.07
C ASN A 86 -15.17 -6.91 -0.50
N THR A 87 -16.22 -6.97 -1.29
CA THR A 87 -16.76 -8.22 -1.81
C THR A 87 -16.56 -8.35 -3.32
N PRO A 88 -16.47 -9.60 -3.86
CA PRO A 88 -16.42 -9.82 -5.30
C PRO A 88 -17.60 -9.24 -6.08
N ALA A 89 -18.75 -8.98 -5.40
CA ALA A 89 -19.91 -8.33 -6.02
C ALA A 89 -19.61 -6.87 -6.42
N LEU A 90 -18.75 -6.18 -5.66
CA LEU A 90 -18.33 -4.80 -5.96
C LEU A 90 -17.32 -4.74 -7.11
N CYS A 91 -16.34 -5.64 -7.08
CA CYS A 91 -15.33 -5.80 -8.10
C CYS A 91 -14.75 -7.21 -8.04
N ASN A 92 -14.48 -7.83 -9.19
CA ASN A 92 -13.82 -9.14 -9.24
C ASN A 92 -12.37 -9.07 -8.75
N LEU A 93 -11.73 -7.91 -8.89
CA LEU A 93 -10.40 -7.64 -8.38
C LEU A 93 -10.47 -7.19 -6.92
N ASP A 94 -9.38 -7.34 -6.19
CA ASP A 94 -9.25 -6.77 -4.86
C ASP A 94 -8.95 -5.26 -4.98
N LEU A 95 -9.95 -4.45 -4.65
CA LEU A 95 -9.86 -2.99 -4.79
C LEU A 95 -8.78 -2.38 -3.89
N ASN A 96 -8.59 -2.91 -2.69
CA ASN A 96 -7.55 -2.41 -1.79
C ASN A 96 -6.15 -2.67 -2.38
N ALA A 97 -5.92 -3.86 -2.92
CA ALA A 97 -4.65 -4.19 -3.55
C ALA A 97 -4.33 -3.30 -4.77
N LEU A 98 -5.36 -2.90 -5.53
CA LEU A 98 -5.17 -1.99 -6.66
C LEU A 98 -4.77 -0.57 -6.21
N LEU A 99 -5.25 -0.10 -5.06
CA LEU A 99 -4.84 1.18 -4.51
C LEU A 99 -3.40 1.16 -3.99
N PHE A 100 -2.99 0.07 -3.36
CA PHE A 100 -1.60 -0.07 -2.90
C PHE A 100 -0.58 -0.05 -4.04
N ASP A 101 -0.99 -0.44 -5.25
CA ASP A 101 -0.16 -0.40 -6.46
C ASP A 101 0.10 1.04 -6.97
N VAL A 102 -0.70 2.01 -6.52
CA VAL A 102 -0.63 3.42 -6.93
C VAL A 102 0.08 4.28 -5.89
N CYS A 103 0.43 3.72 -4.74
CA CYS A 103 1.16 4.43 -3.68
C CYS A 103 2.66 4.43 -4.00
N PRO A 104 3.27 5.60 -4.30
CA PRO A 104 4.68 5.68 -4.69
C PRO A 104 5.63 5.17 -3.60
N ASP A 105 5.27 5.28 -2.33
CA ASP A 105 6.12 4.87 -1.22
C ASP A 105 6.18 3.34 -1.03
N ILE A 106 5.22 2.61 -1.60
CA ILE A 106 5.21 1.14 -1.62
C ILE A 106 5.94 0.59 -2.86
N GLU A 107 6.21 1.38 -3.88
CA GLU A 107 6.91 0.93 -5.10
C GLU A 107 8.30 0.37 -4.82
N ASP A 108 9.00 0.87 -3.80
CA ASP A 108 10.30 0.39 -3.37
C ASP A 108 10.23 -0.90 -2.54
N ALA A 109 9.07 -1.25 -2.05
CA ALA A 109 8.86 -2.53 -1.40
C ALA A 109 8.47 -3.55 -2.46
N ASP A 110 9.07 -4.73 -2.42
CA ASP A 110 8.73 -5.89 -3.28
C ASP A 110 7.26 -6.35 -3.18
N PHE A 111 6.43 -5.47 -2.64
CA PHE A 111 5.01 -5.65 -2.50
C PHE A 111 4.26 -5.47 -3.84
N PHE A 112 4.88 -4.83 -4.86
CA PHE A 112 4.27 -4.65 -6.17
C PHE A 112 3.78 -5.98 -6.77
N MET A 113 4.61 -7.02 -6.78
CA MET A 113 4.18 -8.34 -7.24
C MET A 113 3.11 -8.93 -6.33
N GLY A 114 3.17 -8.63 -5.03
CA GLY A 114 2.14 -8.97 -4.05
C GLY A 114 0.80 -8.32 -4.37
N SER A 115 0.76 -7.02 -4.68
CA SER A 115 -0.46 -6.30 -5.01
C SER A 115 -1.12 -6.82 -6.29
N VAL A 116 -0.35 -7.08 -7.35
CA VAL A 116 -0.85 -7.67 -8.60
C VAL A 116 -1.49 -9.04 -8.35
N LEU A 117 -0.79 -9.94 -7.64
CA LEU A 117 -1.31 -11.28 -7.34
C LEU A 117 -2.52 -11.23 -6.41
N SER A 118 -2.54 -10.32 -5.44
CA SER A 118 -3.68 -10.07 -4.57
C SER A 118 -4.87 -9.55 -5.38
N GLY A 119 -4.64 -8.55 -6.23
CA GLY A 119 -5.68 -7.99 -7.10
C GLY A 119 -6.39 -9.04 -7.93
N ILE A 120 -5.67 -10.02 -8.46
CA ILE A 120 -6.26 -11.15 -9.21
C ILE A 120 -6.70 -12.33 -8.34
N GLY A 121 -6.68 -12.19 -7.00
CA GLY A 121 -7.14 -13.20 -6.05
C GLY A 121 -6.20 -14.41 -5.91
N ARG A 122 -4.89 -14.22 -6.09
CA ARG A 122 -3.87 -15.28 -5.98
C ARG A 122 -3.05 -15.24 -4.71
N LEU A 123 -3.25 -14.23 -3.84
CA LEU A 123 -2.58 -14.14 -2.54
C LEU A 123 -3.49 -14.50 -1.34
N GLY A 124 -4.42 -15.40 -1.53
CA GLY A 124 -5.31 -15.86 -0.46
C GLY A 124 -6.49 -14.92 -0.22
N ASN A 125 -6.85 -14.72 1.05
CA ASN A 125 -7.99 -13.90 1.40
C ASN A 125 -7.68 -12.41 1.17
N ARG A 126 -8.66 -11.68 0.61
CA ARG A 126 -8.65 -10.22 0.58
C ARG A 126 -9.13 -9.67 1.92
N SER A 127 -8.79 -8.43 2.24
CA SER A 127 -9.39 -7.71 3.37
C SER A 127 -10.91 -7.67 3.26
N ALA A 128 -11.59 -7.84 4.39
CA ALA A 128 -13.06 -7.92 4.43
C ALA A 128 -13.72 -6.58 4.10
N HIS A 129 -13.03 -5.46 4.36
CA HIS A 129 -13.55 -4.11 4.17
C HIS A 129 -12.71 -3.32 3.16
N LEU A 130 -13.31 -2.25 2.61
CA LEU A 130 -12.59 -1.28 1.78
C LEU A 130 -11.73 -0.38 2.66
N THR A 131 -10.51 -0.11 2.22
CA THR A 131 -9.57 0.76 2.95
C THR A 131 -10.09 2.19 3.04
N ASN A 132 -9.80 2.84 4.16
CA ASN A 132 -10.12 4.25 4.43
C ASN A 132 -8.89 5.14 4.30
N THR A 133 -7.71 4.61 4.58
CA THR A 133 -6.45 5.34 4.47
C THR A 133 -5.46 4.56 3.62
N ASN A 134 -4.57 5.30 2.99
CA ASN A 134 -3.42 4.79 2.27
C ASN A 134 -2.18 5.11 3.12
N PRO A 135 -1.19 4.20 3.24
CA PRO A 135 0.02 4.52 3.96
C PRO A 135 0.77 5.64 3.25
N ASP A 136 1.05 6.71 3.98
CA ASP A 136 1.84 7.84 3.50
C ASP A 136 2.74 8.37 4.61
N GLU A 137 3.81 9.05 4.23
CA GLU A 137 4.68 9.72 5.19
C GLU A 137 3.97 10.90 5.84
N SER A 138 3.97 10.93 7.15
CA SER A 138 3.29 11.99 7.92
C SER A 138 3.97 13.35 7.86
N GLU A 139 5.26 13.39 7.48
CA GLU A 139 6.04 14.65 7.39
C GLU A 139 7.07 14.55 6.25
N PHE A 140 7.13 15.55 5.39
CA PHE A 140 8.17 15.66 4.37
C PHE A 140 8.79 17.07 4.36
N SER A 141 10.10 17.14 4.23
CA SER A 141 10.86 18.39 4.22
C SER A 141 11.16 18.81 2.79
N VAL A 142 10.90 20.07 2.47
CA VAL A 142 10.93 20.54 1.09
C VAL A 142 11.99 21.61 0.82
N GLU A 143 12.21 22.56 1.75
CA GLU A 143 13.01 23.72 1.40
C GLU A 143 13.82 24.26 2.59
N PRO A 144 15.17 24.18 2.52
CA PRO A 144 16.01 24.91 3.47
C PRO A 144 16.00 26.41 3.16
N LEU A 145 15.85 27.24 4.17
CA LEU A 145 15.88 28.69 4.06
C LEU A 145 17.26 29.26 4.43
N PRO A 146 17.63 30.45 3.89
CA PRO A 146 18.95 31.07 4.15
C PRO A 146 19.24 31.37 5.62
N ASP A 147 18.20 31.46 6.46
CA ASP A 147 18.33 31.74 7.88
C ASP A 147 18.51 30.47 8.74
N GLY A 148 18.70 29.31 8.09
CA GLY A 148 18.87 28.01 8.73
C GLY A 148 17.57 27.34 9.20
N SER A 149 16.42 27.89 8.85
CA SER A 149 15.12 27.22 9.04
C SER A 149 14.75 26.34 7.85
N PHE A 150 13.72 25.51 8.01
CA PHE A 150 13.19 24.64 6.97
C PHE A 150 11.70 24.85 6.81
N ILE A 151 11.23 24.79 5.57
CA ILE A 151 9.80 24.61 5.28
C ILE A 151 9.55 23.11 5.18
N SER A 152 8.58 22.67 5.94
CA SER A 152 8.13 21.26 5.95
C SER A 152 6.62 21.20 5.78
N PHE A 153 6.15 20.05 5.34
CA PHE A 153 4.73 19.74 5.21
C PHE A 153 4.43 18.49 6.01
N ARG A 154 3.22 18.38 6.51
CA ARG A 154 2.72 17.17 7.14
C ARG A 154 1.28 16.91 6.75
N VAL A 155 0.95 15.65 6.65
CA VAL A 155 -0.42 15.21 6.45
C VAL A 155 -1.18 15.35 7.77
N LEU A 156 -2.25 16.13 7.76
CA LEU A 156 -3.15 16.29 8.90
C LEU A 156 -4.26 15.26 8.91
N ASN A 157 -4.75 14.94 7.72
CA ASN A 157 -5.86 14.03 7.53
C ASN A 157 -5.77 13.40 6.15
N GLU A 158 -6.02 12.11 6.10
CA GLU A 158 -6.08 11.33 4.86
C GLU A 158 -7.28 10.42 4.91
N ARG A 159 -7.97 10.28 3.76
CA ARG A 159 -9.08 9.36 3.62
C ARG A 159 -9.30 8.94 2.18
N ILE A 160 -9.90 7.77 2.00
CA ILE A 160 -10.34 7.26 0.71
C ILE A 160 -11.86 7.17 0.69
N GLU A 161 -12.47 7.85 -0.28
CA GLU A 161 -13.91 7.80 -0.53
C GLU A 161 -14.19 6.88 -1.73
N TRP A 162 -15.12 5.95 -1.55
CA TRP A 162 -15.51 4.99 -2.56
C TRP A 162 -16.88 5.34 -3.15
N LYS A 163 -16.94 5.55 -4.48
CA LYS A 163 -18.21 5.75 -5.17
C LYS A 163 -18.70 4.47 -5.81
N GLN A 164 -20.02 4.27 -5.75
CA GLN A 164 -20.68 3.10 -6.31
C GLN A 164 -21.79 3.51 -7.27
N VAL A 165 -21.90 2.80 -8.38
CA VAL A 165 -22.98 2.92 -9.35
C VAL A 165 -23.48 1.52 -9.71
N GLY A 166 -24.79 1.29 -9.57
CA GLY A 166 -25.37 0.00 -9.89
C GLY A 166 -24.85 -1.18 -9.05
N GLY A 167 -24.42 -0.91 -7.81
CA GLY A 167 -23.86 -1.92 -6.90
C GLY A 167 -22.40 -2.29 -7.17
N ARG A 168 -21.70 -1.56 -8.06
CA ARG A 168 -20.28 -1.72 -8.33
C ARG A 168 -19.52 -0.45 -7.95
N VAL A 169 -18.31 -0.59 -7.46
CA VAL A 169 -17.42 0.55 -7.23
C VAL A 169 -16.92 1.07 -8.57
N THR A 170 -17.07 2.37 -8.78
CA THR A 170 -16.66 3.04 -10.04
C THR A 170 -15.51 4.01 -9.85
N GLU A 171 -15.33 4.53 -8.64
CA GLU A 171 -14.25 5.47 -8.34
C GLU A 171 -13.72 5.22 -6.92
N ALA A 172 -12.41 5.39 -6.76
CA ALA A 172 -11.75 5.63 -5.49
C ALA A 172 -11.21 7.06 -5.49
N ILE A 173 -11.53 7.85 -4.48
CA ILE A 173 -11.08 9.23 -4.35
C ILE A 173 -10.22 9.30 -3.10
N TRP A 174 -8.93 9.50 -3.30
CA TRP A 174 -7.99 9.77 -2.25
C TRP A 174 -7.96 11.27 -1.96
N ILE A 175 -8.07 11.63 -0.70
CA ILE A 175 -8.12 13.02 -0.25
C ILE A 175 -7.12 13.17 0.89
N GLN A 176 -6.18 14.09 0.72
CA GLN A 176 -5.14 14.38 1.69
C GLN A 176 -5.17 15.87 2.04
N GLU A 177 -5.22 16.18 3.32
CA GLU A 177 -5.14 17.55 3.85
C GLU A 177 -3.74 17.78 4.40
N VAL A 178 -3.02 18.75 3.83
CA VAL A 178 -1.60 18.98 4.08
C VAL A 178 -1.42 20.35 4.74
N GLU A 179 -0.75 20.37 5.89
CA GLU A 179 -0.33 21.59 6.58
C GLU A 179 1.12 21.93 6.25
N CYS A 180 1.37 23.21 5.97
CA CYS A 180 2.73 23.74 5.82
C CYS A 180 3.18 24.43 7.12
N PHE A 181 4.42 24.18 7.53
CA PHE A 181 5.01 24.85 8.69
C PHE A 181 6.50 25.15 8.49
N GLN A 182 6.99 26.18 9.18
CA GLN A 182 8.40 26.49 9.27
C GLN A 182 8.97 25.93 10.56
N LYS A 183 10.09 25.25 10.48
CA LYS A 183 10.81 24.69 11.61
C LYS A 183 12.14 25.43 11.81
N LYS A 184 12.32 26.05 12.99
CA LYS A 184 13.53 26.79 13.36
C LYS A 184 13.84 26.57 14.83
N ASP A 185 15.06 26.19 15.15
CA ASP A 185 15.56 25.97 16.53
C ASP A 185 14.61 25.08 17.36
N GLY A 186 14.03 24.04 16.74
CA GLY A 186 13.09 23.11 17.37
C GLY A 186 11.68 23.69 17.59
N LYS A 187 11.38 24.88 17.05
CA LYS A 187 10.04 25.48 17.08
C LYS A 187 9.40 25.38 15.71
N GLU A 188 8.11 25.08 15.73
CA GLU A 188 7.27 25.03 14.53
C GLU A 188 6.35 26.25 14.50
N THR A 189 6.18 26.82 13.31
CA THR A 189 5.25 27.91 13.04
C THR A 189 4.44 27.57 11.81
N VAL A 190 3.15 27.38 11.95
CA VAL A 190 2.24 27.03 10.84
C VAL A 190 2.15 28.21 9.86
N ILE A 191 2.15 27.89 8.58
CA ILE A 191 2.00 28.81 7.45
C ILE A 191 0.70 28.43 6.70
N PRO A 192 -0.46 28.93 7.17
CA PRO A 192 -1.76 28.45 6.68
C PRO A 192 -1.97 28.66 5.17
N GLU A 193 -1.41 29.74 4.61
CA GLU A 193 -1.53 30.08 3.19
C GLU A 193 -0.75 29.15 2.25
N ARG A 194 0.11 28.29 2.78
CA ARG A 194 0.86 27.27 2.02
C ARG A 194 0.34 25.85 2.26
N GLY A 195 -0.60 25.67 3.17
CA GLY A 195 -1.33 24.41 3.31
C GLY A 195 -2.24 24.18 2.11
N TYR A 196 -2.51 22.91 1.75
CA TYR A 196 -3.34 22.56 0.62
C TYR A 196 -4.12 21.26 0.86
N THR A 197 -5.11 21.03 0.01
CA THR A 197 -5.80 19.74 -0.07
C THR A 197 -5.50 19.12 -1.42
N GLU A 198 -4.96 17.92 -1.41
CA GLU A 198 -4.74 17.12 -2.60
C GLU A 198 -5.90 16.15 -2.78
N ILE A 199 -6.33 15.97 -4.02
CA ILE A 199 -7.41 15.05 -4.38
C ILE A 199 -6.99 14.28 -5.62
N GLU A 200 -6.88 12.97 -5.47
CA GLU A 200 -6.63 12.07 -6.57
C GLU A 200 -7.83 11.16 -6.80
N THR A 201 -8.20 10.94 -8.07
CA THR A 201 -9.36 10.13 -8.43
C THR A 201 -8.95 9.01 -9.36
N HIS A 202 -9.15 7.78 -8.91
CA HIS A 202 -8.93 6.57 -9.68
C HIS A 202 -10.27 6.04 -10.20
N GLN A 203 -10.41 5.96 -11.54
CA GLN A 203 -11.60 5.39 -12.16
C GLN A 203 -11.43 3.90 -12.43
N ILE A 204 -12.46 3.12 -12.09
CA ILE A 204 -12.49 1.68 -12.26
C ILE A 204 -13.43 1.35 -13.41
N PHE A 205 -12.87 0.75 -14.45
CA PHE A 205 -13.60 0.34 -15.66
C PHE A 205 -13.83 -1.18 -15.64
N TYR A 206 -15.02 -1.61 -16.05
CA TYR A 206 -15.45 -3.00 -16.10
C TYR A 206 -15.61 -3.49 -17.52
#